data_48afe85006647bff4451c3f4bf2666f6
#
_entry.id   48afe85006647bff4451c3f4bf2666f6
#
_cell.length_a   1.000
_cell.length_b   1.000
_cell.length_c   1.000
_cell.angle_alpha   90.00
_cell.angle_beta   90.00
_cell.angle_gamma   90.00
#
_symmetry.space_group_name_H-M   'P 1'
#
loop_
_entity.id
_entity.type
_entity.pdbx_description
1 polymer ?
#
loop_
_entity_poly.entity_id
_entity_poly.type
_entity_poly.pdbx_seq_one_letter_code
_entity_poly.pdbx_strand_id
1 'polypeptide(L)'
;MSFLLGFVFLMLSCAQSGQRVEQSEQTDQNKAEQEKMRRSMLFGLIADSRIETLSAFAVANDYSDLFGKDSGPILLFAPTNEAFEKVDSVTLRSWRDQKNGMMKRLIGNHIIKVDQLSDDLSIYLDKNLTALNGSTLKIIQEQQAYYLEDVKGNRALIGPNPLRMDNGDIYYLDEVLY
;
A
#
# COMPACT_ATOMS: atom_id res chain seq x y z
N MET A 1 -38.30 15.32 57.44
CA MET A 1 -36.98 15.12 56.91
C MET A 1 -36.97 13.93 55.97
N SER A 2 -37.65 14.00 54.80
CA SER A 2 -37.67 12.82 53.89
C SER A 2 -37.88 13.18 52.40
N PHE A 3 -37.39 14.32 51.92
CA PHE A 3 -37.57 14.77 50.53
C PHE A 3 -36.26 15.05 49.79
N LEU A 4 -35.09 14.84 50.38
CA LEU A 4 -33.79 15.16 49.75
C LEU A 4 -33.06 13.95 49.10
N LEU A 5 -33.51 12.71 49.34
CA LEU A 5 -32.85 11.51 48.80
C LEU A 5 -33.27 11.12 47.37
N GLY A 6 -34.41 11.61 46.89
CA GLY A 6 -34.93 11.24 45.55
C GLY A 6 -34.29 11.98 44.39
N PHE A 7 -33.70 13.17 44.60
CA PHE A 7 -33.16 14.00 43.52
C PHE A 7 -31.72 13.63 43.12
N VAL A 8 -30.97 13.03 44.04
CA VAL A 8 -29.58 12.61 43.74
C VAL A 8 -29.56 11.35 42.87
N PHE A 9 -30.56 10.48 42.95
CA PHE A 9 -30.61 9.23 42.17
C PHE A 9 -30.96 9.45 40.68
N LEU A 10 -31.72 10.50 40.36
CA LEU A 10 -32.07 10.84 38.96
C LEU A 10 -30.91 11.47 38.21
N MET A 11 -30.03 12.22 38.85
CA MET A 11 -28.86 12.84 38.22
C MET A 11 -27.74 11.83 37.94
N LEU A 12 -27.55 10.79 38.76
CA LEU A 12 -26.57 9.73 38.50
C LEU A 12 -26.99 8.85 37.32
N SER A 13 -28.29 8.62 37.10
CA SER A 13 -28.78 7.80 35.98
C SER A 13 -28.59 8.49 34.62
N CYS A 14 -28.69 9.82 34.58
CA CYS A 14 -28.49 10.58 33.35
C CYS A 14 -27.00 10.69 32.92
N ALA A 15 -26.07 10.76 33.89
CA ALA A 15 -24.64 10.76 33.64
C ALA A 15 -24.13 9.40 33.12
N GLN A 16 -24.67 8.29 33.61
CA GLN A 16 -24.29 6.94 33.14
C GLN A 16 -24.80 6.62 31.73
N SER A 17 -25.96 7.16 31.33
CA SER A 17 -26.48 6.97 29.98
C SER A 17 -25.66 7.75 28.92
N GLY A 18 -25.21 8.96 29.24
CA GLY A 18 -24.33 9.75 28.37
C GLY A 18 -22.98 9.09 28.13
N GLN A 19 -22.33 8.61 29.19
CA GLN A 19 -21.04 7.92 29.07
C GLN A 19 -21.13 6.60 28.29
N ARG A 20 -22.25 5.89 28.36
CA ARG A 20 -22.46 4.64 27.62
C ARG A 20 -22.66 4.87 26.11
N VAL A 21 -23.33 5.96 25.75
CA VAL A 21 -23.50 6.35 24.34
C VAL A 21 -22.17 6.81 23.74
N GLU A 22 -21.40 7.66 24.42
CA GLU A 22 -20.08 8.11 23.97
C GLU A 22 -19.11 6.94 23.81
N GLN A 23 -19.12 5.95 24.73
CA GLN A 23 -18.28 4.76 24.61
C GLN A 23 -18.68 3.86 23.43
N SER A 24 -19.97 3.73 23.14
CA SER A 24 -20.43 2.92 21.99
C SER A 24 -20.07 3.58 20.67
N GLU A 25 -20.25 4.88 20.52
CA GLU A 25 -19.87 5.63 19.31
C GLU A 25 -18.35 5.60 19.08
N GLN A 26 -17.55 5.72 20.12
CA GLN A 26 -16.09 5.65 20.04
C GLN A 26 -15.60 4.24 19.66
N THR A 27 -16.30 3.20 20.14
CA THR A 27 -16.01 1.80 19.78
C THR A 27 -16.33 1.52 18.32
N ASP A 28 -17.46 2.02 17.84
CA ASP A 28 -17.88 1.84 16.44
C ASP A 28 -16.98 2.63 15.48
N GLN A 29 -16.57 3.83 15.82
CA GLN A 29 -15.59 4.62 15.05
C GLN A 29 -14.24 3.92 14.99
N ASN A 30 -13.72 3.41 16.10
CA ASN A 30 -12.47 2.68 16.14
C ASN A 30 -12.51 1.41 15.29
N LYS A 31 -13.64 0.68 15.31
CA LYS A 31 -13.83 -0.51 14.48
C LYS A 31 -13.87 -0.19 13.00
N ALA A 32 -14.59 0.87 12.61
CA ALA A 32 -14.65 1.32 11.22
C ALA A 32 -13.28 1.79 10.73
N GLU A 33 -12.50 2.47 11.56
CA GLU A 33 -11.15 2.92 11.20
C GLU A 33 -10.17 1.75 11.06
N GLN A 34 -10.27 0.74 11.94
CA GLN A 34 -9.48 -0.49 11.82
C GLN A 34 -9.83 -1.27 10.55
N GLU A 35 -11.10 -1.34 10.18
CA GLU A 35 -11.54 -2.00 8.95
C GLU A 35 -11.03 -1.25 7.71
N LYS A 36 -11.11 0.07 7.69
CA LYS A 36 -10.54 0.91 6.63
C LYS A 36 -9.01 0.74 6.53
N MET A 37 -8.32 0.61 7.67
CA MET A 37 -6.88 0.34 7.68
C MET A 37 -6.55 -1.02 7.03
N ARG A 38 -7.30 -2.07 7.34
CA ARG A 38 -7.10 -3.42 6.78
C ARG A 38 -7.31 -3.49 5.28
N ARG A 39 -8.01 -2.52 4.70
CA ARG A 39 -8.27 -2.41 3.27
C ARG A 39 -7.33 -1.46 2.55
N SER A 40 -6.35 -0.88 3.26
CA SER A 40 -5.34 0.01 2.68
C SER A 40 -4.17 -0.76 2.06
N MET A 41 -3.52 -0.15 1.06
CA MET A 41 -2.30 -0.70 0.46
C MET A 41 -1.19 -0.93 1.48
N LEU A 42 -1.08 -0.08 2.51
CA LEU A 42 -0.09 -0.27 3.57
C LEU A 42 -0.29 -1.60 4.29
N PHE A 43 -1.54 -1.95 4.59
CA PHE A 43 -1.84 -3.24 5.20
C PHE A 43 -1.51 -4.40 4.24
N GLY A 44 -1.94 -4.30 2.97
CA GLY A 44 -1.64 -5.30 1.95
C GLY A 44 -0.13 -5.51 1.77
N LEU A 45 0.63 -4.41 1.73
CA LEU A 45 2.10 -4.44 1.62
C LEU A 45 2.77 -5.14 2.81
N ILE A 46 2.30 -4.90 4.04
CA ILE A 46 2.91 -5.47 5.26
C ILE A 46 2.46 -6.91 5.50
N ALA A 47 1.23 -7.26 5.13
CA ALA A 47 0.65 -8.56 5.41
C ALA A 47 1.01 -9.64 4.36
N ASP A 48 1.51 -9.25 3.19
CA ASP A 48 1.79 -10.19 2.10
C ASP A 48 3.22 -10.73 2.16
N SER A 49 3.34 -12.01 2.51
CA SER A 49 4.64 -12.68 2.65
C SER A 49 5.41 -12.84 1.33
N ARG A 50 4.77 -12.65 0.16
CA ARG A 50 5.44 -12.73 -1.15
C ARG A 50 6.35 -11.54 -1.43
N ILE A 51 6.14 -10.40 -0.74
CA ILE A 51 6.82 -9.13 -0.97
C ILE A 51 7.44 -8.53 0.30
N GLU A 52 7.81 -9.38 1.27
CA GLU A 52 8.41 -8.95 2.56
C GLU A 52 9.67 -8.10 2.35
N THR A 53 10.49 -8.46 1.37
CA THR A 53 11.72 -7.71 1.05
C THR A 53 11.40 -6.28 0.61
N LEU A 54 10.44 -6.11 -0.32
CA LEU A 54 10.00 -4.78 -0.76
C LEU A 54 9.34 -4.01 0.39
N SER A 55 8.49 -4.68 1.17
CA SER A 55 7.80 -4.11 2.33
C SER A 55 8.79 -3.54 3.35
N ALA A 56 9.79 -4.32 3.72
CA ALA A 56 10.85 -3.88 4.65
C ALA A 56 11.60 -2.64 4.12
N PHE A 57 11.92 -2.62 2.83
CA PHE A 57 12.58 -1.48 2.21
C PHE A 57 11.66 -0.25 2.13
N ALA A 58 10.39 -0.43 1.81
CA ALA A 58 9.42 0.67 1.74
C ALA A 58 9.23 1.34 3.10
N VAL A 59 9.05 0.57 4.16
CA VAL A 59 8.93 1.08 5.53
C VAL A 59 10.21 1.79 5.97
N ALA A 60 11.39 1.23 5.69
CA ALA A 60 12.69 1.81 6.06
C ALA A 60 13.02 3.12 5.30
N ASN A 61 12.28 3.44 4.22
CA ASN A 61 12.50 4.64 3.40
C ASN A 61 11.31 5.61 3.42
N ASP A 62 10.48 5.57 4.47
CA ASP A 62 9.37 6.49 4.73
C ASP A 62 8.24 6.48 3.69
N TYR A 63 8.00 5.32 3.05
CA TYR A 63 6.89 5.16 2.11
C TYR A 63 5.55 4.79 2.77
N SER A 64 5.52 4.59 4.10
CA SER A 64 4.31 4.19 4.83
C SER A 64 3.15 5.16 4.62
N ASP A 65 3.41 6.47 4.65
CA ASP A 65 2.39 7.49 4.46
C ASP A 65 1.80 7.46 3.04
N LEU A 66 2.64 7.16 2.04
CA LEU A 66 2.20 7.05 0.65
C LEU A 66 1.21 5.90 0.45
N PHE A 67 1.38 4.81 1.17
CA PHE A 67 0.51 3.63 1.10
C PHE A 67 -0.66 3.66 2.10
N GLY A 68 -0.73 4.72 2.92
CA GLY A 68 -1.79 4.91 3.90
C GLY A 68 -3.18 5.01 3.28
N LYS A 69 -4.20 4.82 4.10
CA LYS A 69 -5.61 4.74 3.70
C LYS A 69 -6.14 5.97 2.94
N ASP A 70 -5.53 7.14 3.16
CA ASP A 70 -5.99 8.42 2.58
C ASP A 70 -5.18 8.83 1.33
N SER A 71 -4.25 7.97 0.90
CA SER A 71 -3.49 8.19 -0.33
C SER A 71 -4.33 7.87 -1.56
N GLY A 72 -4.20 8.67 -2.60
CA GLY A 72 -4.93 8.50 -3.85
C GLY A 72 -4.53 7.24 -4.61
N PRO A 73 -5.24 6.91 -5.71
CA PRO A 73 -5.08 5.63 -6.37
C PRO A 73 -3.64 5.37 -6.83
N ILE A 74 -3.11 4.20 -6.44
CA ILE A 74 -1.73 3.81 -6.71
C ILE A 74 -1.70 2.42 -7.35
N LEU A 75 -0.86 2.25 -8.36
CA LEU A 75 -0.41 0.95 -8.85
C LEU A 75 0.99 0.70 -8.28
N LEU A 76 1.13 -0.34 -7.47
CA LEU A 76 2.41 -0.83 -6.99
C LEU A 76 2.78 -2.08 -7.78
N PHE A 77 3.82 -2.00 -8.57
CA PHE A 77 4.42 -3.14 -9.26
C PHE A 77 5.49 -3.73 -8.35
N ALA A 78 5.13 -4.68 -7.52
CA ALA A 78 5.92 -5.20 -6.42
C ALA A 78 6.79 -6.39 -6.84
N PRO A 79 8.13 -6.24 -6.94
CA PRO A 79 9.00 -7.40 -7.08
C PRO A 79 8.83 -8.37 -5.91
N THR A 80 8.67 -9.65 -6.21
CA THR A 80 8.57 -10.68 -5.19
C THR A 80 9.90 -10.92 -4.46
N ASN A 81 9.88 -11.67 -3.37
CA ASN A 81 11.12 -12.06 -2.68
C ASN A 81 12.05 -12.81 -3.64
N GLU A 82 11.48 -13.70 -4.46
CA GLU A 82 12.23 -14.46 -5.48
C GLU A 82 12.84 -13.53 -6.55
N ALA A 83 12.17 -12.42 -6.91
CA ALA A 83 12.75 -11.42 -7.80
C ALA A 83 14.00 -10.77 -7.19
N PHE A 84 13.99 -10.49 -5.90
CA PHE A 84 15.16 -9.96 -5.18
C PHE A 84 16.29 -10.98 -5.04
N GLU A 85 15.99 -12.28 -4.95
CA GLU A 85 17.00 -13.34 -4.91
C GLU A 85 17.81 -13.45 -6.21
N LYS A 86 17.25 -13.01 -7.34
CA LYS A 86 17.96 -12.98 -8.63
C LYS A 86 18.96 -11.83 -8.73
N VAL A 87 18.85 -10.82 -7.88
CA VAL A 87 19.77 -9.68 -7.85
C VAL A 87 21.07 -10.08 -7.15
N ASP A 88 22.21 -9.77 -7.78
CA ASP A 88 23.49 -10.10 -7.20
C ASP A 88 23.72 -9.43 -5.83
N SER A 89 24.49 -10.10 -4.96
CA SER A 89 24.67 -9.68 -3.58
C SER A 89 25.41 -8.34 -3.41
N VAL A 90 26.23 -7.94 -4.39
CA VAL A 90 26.96 -6.66 -4.37
C VAL A 90 26.00 -5.53 -4.64
N THR A 91 25.14 -5.68 -5.64
CA THR A 91 24.06 -4.74 -5.98
C THR A 91 23.07 -4.58 -4.82
N LEU A 92 22.55 -5.67 -4.26
CA LEU A 92 21.67 -5.64 -3.09
C LEU A 92 22.30 -4.92 -1.89
N ARG A 93 23.59 -5.14 -1.65
CA ARG A 93 24.32 -4.46 -0.59
C ARG A 93 24.45 -2.97 -0.84
N SER A 94 24.70 -2.57 -2.09
CA SER A 94 24.76 -1.15 -2.47
C SER A 94 23.44 -0.44 -2.29
N TRP A 95 22.30 -1.10 -2.52
CA TRP A 95 20.97 -0.55 -2.28
C TRP A 95 20.63 -0.35 -0.80
N ARG A 96 21.15 -1.25 0.05
CA ARG A 96 20.97 -1.14 1.52
C ARG A 96 21.79 -0.01 2.13
N ASP A 97 22.81 0.49 1.43
CA ASP A 97 23.54 1.68 1.86
C ASP A 97 22.66 2.92 1.68
N GLN A 98 22.03 3.36 2.77
CA GLN A 98 21.07 4.48 2.79
C GLN A 98 21.66 5.84 2.36
N LYS A 99 23.00 5.98 2.34
CA LYS A 99 23.67 7.26 2.08
C LYS A 99 23.44 7.82 0.69
N ASN A 100 23.12 6.97 -0.30
CA ASN A 100 22.97 7.37 -1.71
C ASN A 100 21.53 7.46 -2.19
N GLY A 101 20.53 7.16 -1.35
CA GLY A 101 19.11 7.22 -1.70
C GLY A 101 18.72 6.27 -2.85
N MET A 102 19.56 5.28 -3.16
CA MET A 102 19.30 4.33 -4.26
C MET A 102 18.06 3.51 -4.00
N MET A 103 17.88 3.04 -2.77
CA MET A 103 16.71 2.26 -2.39
C MET A 103 15.42 3.06 -2.56
N LYS A 104 15.42 4.33 -2.15
CA LYS A 104 14.26 5.21 -2.35
C LYS A 104 13.93 5.38 -3.82
N ARG A 105 14.94 5.55 -4.68
CA ARG A 105 14.72 5.62 -6.14
C ARG A 105 14.20 4.31 -6.71
N LEU A 106 14.75 3.18 -6.24
CA LEU A 106 14.31 1.85 -6.66
C LEU A 106 12.83 1.64 -6.33
N ILE A 107 12.42 1.87 -5.09
CA ILE A 107 11.01 1.73 -4.68
C ILE A 107 10.14 2.67 -5.53
N GLY A 108 10.56 3.93 -5.67
CA GLY A 108 9.84 4.92 -6.47
C GLY A 108 9.68 4.53 -7.95
N ASN A 109 10.58 3.69 -8.49
CA ASN A 109 10.47 3.14 -9.85
C ASN A 109 9.31 2.14 -10.01
N HIS A 110 8.85 1.56 -8.93
CA HIS A 110 7.78 0.55 -8.92
C HIS A 110 6.40 1.10 -8.53
N ILE A 111 6.29 2.41 -8.32
CA ILE A 111 5.07 3.08 -7.87
C ILE A 111 4.58 4.04 -8.94
N ILE A 112 3.32 3.89 -9.37
CA ILE A 112 2.67 4.77 -10.34
C ILE A 112 1.40 5.31 -9.70
N LYS A 113 1.23 6.64 -9.69
CA LYS A 113 -0.02 7.29 -9.32
C LYS A 113 -0.92 7.33 -10.55
N VAL A 114 -2.18 6.99 -10.36
CA VAL A 114 -3.21 7.00 -11.41
C VAL A 114 -4.40 7.85 -10.98
N ASP A 115 -5.22 8.28 -11.93
CA ASP A 115 -6.42 9.06 -11.61
C ASP A 115 -7.54 8.19 -11.04
N GLN A 116 -7.60 6.93 -11.47
CA GLN A 116 -8.56 5.93 -11.00
C GLN A 116 -8.00 4.52 -11.14
N LEU A 117 -8.47 3.61 -10.29
CA LEU A 117 -8.17 2.17 -10.39
C LEU A 117 -9.05 1.53 -11.46
N SER A 118 -8.53 0.46 -12.05
CA SER A 118 -9.25 -0.37 -13.01
C SER A 118 -8.91 -1.84 -12.78
N ASP A 119 -9.92 -2.69 -12.90
CA ASP A 119 -9.71 -4.14 -12.88
C ASP A 119 -9.02 -4.66 -14.14
N ASP A 120 -9.02 -3.86 -15.20
CA ASP A 120 -8.43 -4.20 -16.50
C ASP A 120 -7.11 -3.45 -16.70
N LEU A 121 -6.00 -4.20 -16.64
CA LEU A 121 -4.66 -3.68 -16.88
C LEU A 121 -4.45 -3.23 -18.35
N SER A 122 -5.28 -3.73 -19.28
CA SER A 122 -5.18 -3.40 -20.70
C SER A 122 -5.41 -1.90 -21.00
N ILE A 123 -6.10 -1.18 -20.11
CA ILE A 123 -6.27 0.27 -20.26
C ILE A 123 -4.95 1.05 -20.24
N TYR A 124 -3.90 0.47 -19.68
CA TYR A 124 -2.56 1.07 -19.59
C TYR A 124 -1.60 0.58 -20.68
N LEU A 125 -2.05 -0.33 -21.57
CA LEU A 125 -1.20 -0.87 -22.63
C LEU A 125 -0.62 0.25 -23.51
N ASP A 126 0.66 0.12 -23.84
CA ASP A 126 1.44 1.00 -24.70
C ASP A 126 1.47 2.48 -24.27
N LYS A 127 0.92 2.81 -23.10
CA LYS A 127 1.01 4.16 -22.53
C LYS A 127 2.32 4.36 -21.79
N ASN A 128 2.85 5.58 -21.89
CA ASN A 128 3.94 6.00 -21.03
C ASN A 128 3.39 6.27 -19.63
N LEU A 129 3.79 5.48 -18.67
CA LEU A 129 3.45 5.61 -17.26
C LEU A 129 4.62 6.26 -16.54
N THR A 130 4.35 7.31 -15.77
CA THR A 130 5.39 8.00 -14.99
C THR A 130 5.44 7.42 -13.60
N ALA A 131 6.57 6.79 -13.27
CA ALA A 131 6.83 6.29 -11.92
C ALA A 131 7.08 7.44 -10.93
N LEU A 132 6.96 7.17 -9.65
CA LEU A 132 7.11 8.18 -8.59
C LEU A 132 8.52 8.81 -8.56
N ASN A 133 9.56 8.09 -9.00
CA ASN A 133 10.92 8.60 -9.14
C ASN A 133 11.15 9.41 -10.44
N GLY A 134 10.11 9.58 -11.28
CA GLY A 134 10.17 10.30 -12.55
C GLY A 134 10.57 9.45 -13.76
N SER A 135 10.90 8.17 -13.61
CA SER A 135 11.19 7.29 -14.73
C SER A 135 9.93 6.94 -15.52
N THR A 136 10.10 6.59 -16.79
CA THR A 136 9.00 6.15 -17.65
C THR A 136 8.98 4.64 -17.73
N LEU A 137 7.79 4.08 -17.55
CA LEU A 137 7.50 2.65 -17.68
C LEU A 137 6.40 2.44 -18.72
N LYS A 138 6.32 1.25 -19.28
CA LYS A 138 5.24 0.81 -20.16
C LYS A 138 4.73 -0.55 -19.74
N ILE A 139 3.44 -0.76 -19.89
CA ILE A 139 2.86 -2.09 -19.83
C ILE A 139 2.72 -2.59 -21.26
N ILE A 140 3.32 -3.72 -21.55
CA ILE A 140 3.24 -4.39 -22.85
C ILE A 140 2.59 -5.76 -22.68
N GLN A 141 1.93 -6.24 -23.74
CA GLN A 141 1.33 -7.56 -23.76
C GLN A 141 2.01 -8.42 -24.82
N GLU A 142 2.49 -9.59 -24.42
CA GLU A 142 2.99 -10.60 -25.34
C GLU A 142 2.19 -11.89 -25.10
N GLN A 143 1.51 -12.36 -26.14
CA GLN A 143 0.58 -13.48 -26.07
C GLN A 143 -0.53 -13.21 -25.03
N GLN A 144 -0.54 -13.92 -23.90
CA GLN A 144 -1.50 -13.77 -22.82
C GLN A 144 -0.87 -13.19 -21.54
N ALA A 145 0.39 -12.77 -21.59
CA ALA A 145 1.14 -12.26 -20.46
C ALA A 145 1.36 -10.74 -20.56
N TYR A 146 1.31 -10.07 -19.43
CA TYR A 146 1.66 -8.65 -19.32
C TYR A 146 3.06 -8.51 -18.75
N TYR A 147 3.80 -7.53 -19.26
CA TYR A 147 5.13 -7.18 -18.78
C TYR A 147 5.19 -5.69 -18.46
N LEU A 148 5.92 -5.35 -17.43
CA LEU A 148 6.34 -3.98 -17.16
C LEU A 148 7.72 -3.79 -17.80
N GLU A 149 7.86 -2.79 -18.65
CA GLU A 149 9.09 -2.48 -19.38
C GLU A 149 9.62 -1.09 -19.01
N ASP A 150 10.91 -0.97 -18.76
CA ASP A 150 11.58 0.30 -18.55
C ASP A 150 12.12 0.89 -19.87
N VAL A 151 12.63 2.13 -19.82
CA VAL A 151 13.19 2.83 -21.00
C VAL A 151 14.45 2.18 -21.57
N LYS A 152 15.09 1.28 -20.85
CA LYS A 152 16.27 0.52 -21.31
C LYS A 152 15.88 -0.80 -21.99
N GLY A 153 14.59 -1.15 -21.98
CA GLY A 153 14.06 -2.41 -22.50
C GLY A 153 14.15 -3.58 -21.51
N ASN A 154 14.46 -3.32 -20.22
CA ASN A 154 14.36 -4.36 -19.20
C ASN A 154 12.89 -4.64 -18.92
N ARG A 155 12.56 -5.91 -18.73
CA ARG A 155 11.18 -6.38 -18.56
C ARG A 155 11.01 -7.22 -17.32
N ALA A 156 9.89 -7.06 -16.67
CA ALA A 156 9.43 -7.91 -15.59
C ALA A 156 8.04 -8.45 -15.91
N LEU A 157 7.83 -9.73 -15.73
CA LEU A 157 6.52 -10.36 -15.91
C LEU A 157 5.58 -9.90 -14.79
N ILE A 158 4.39 -9.44 -15.17
CA ILE A 158 3.32 -9.07 -14.23
C ILE A 158 2.49 -10.31 -13.92
N GLY A 159 2.44 -10.71 -12.66
CA GLY A 159 1.63 -11.83 -12.20
C GLY A 159 0.13 -11.61 -12.42
N PRO A 160 -0.64 -12.69 -12.69
CA PRO A 160 -2.04 -12.59 -13.13
C PRO A 160 -3.03 -12.20 -12.03
N ASN A 161 -2.66 -12.31 -10.76
CA ASN A 161 -3.56 -12.13 -9.62
C ASN A 161 -3.06 -10.98 -8.72
N PRO A 162 -3.43 -9.72 -9.03
CA PRO A 162 -3.07 -8.59 -8.17
C PRO A 162 -3.83 -8.65 -6.83
N LEU A 163 -3.25 -8.05 -5.80
CA LEU A 163 -3.92 -7.78 -4.55
C LEU A 163 -4.63 -6.42 -4.66
N ARG A 164 -5.97 -6.43 -4.55
CA ARG A 164 -6.83 -5.24 -4.66
C ARG A 164 -7.06 -4.64 -3.29
N MET A 165 -6.78 -3.35 -3.15
CA MET A 165 -6.99 -2.57 -1.94
C MET A 165 -7.81 -1.32 -2.27
N ASP A 166 -8.41 -0.69 -1.26
CA ASP A 166 -9.30 0.47 -1.48
C ASP A 166 -8.60 1.67 -2.14
N ASN A 167 -7.31 1.85 -1.89
CA ASN A 167 -6.52 2.97 -2.39
C ASN A 167 -5.43 2.58 -3.39
N GLY A 168 -5.45 1.35 -3.92
CA GLY A 168 -4.49 0.92 -4.94
C GLY A 168 -4.46 -0.58 -5.17
N ASP A 169 -3.72 -0.97 -6.20
CA ASP A 169 -3.52 -2.35 -6.59
C ASP A 169 -2.04 -2.73 -6.49
N ILE A 170 -1.77 -3.93 -5.98
CA ILE A 170 -0.42 -4.50 -5.92
C ILE A 170 -0.31 -5.60 -6.98
N TYR A 171 0.51 -5.36 -7.99
CA TYR A 171 0.87 -6.31 -9.04
C TYR A 171 2.24 -6.91 -8.73
N TYR A 172 2.38 -8.22 -8.81
CA TYR A 172 3.63 -8.92 -8.48
C TYR A 172 4.52 -9.02 -9.71
N LEU A 173 5.82 -8.73 -9.54
CA LEU A 173 6.82 -8.86 -10.58
C LEU A 173 7.79 -10.00 -10.28
N ASP A 174 8.22 -10.70 -11.32
CA ASP A 174 9.23 -11.75 -11.24
C ASP A 174 10.67 -11.23 -11.28
N GLU A 175 10.86 -9.95 -11.63
CA GLU A 175 12.16 -9.26 -11.72
C GLU A 175 12.10 -7.89 -11.04
N VAL A 176 13.27 -7.38 -10.61
CA VAL A 176 13.44 -6.02 -10.10
C VAL A 176 13.88 -5.11 -11.23
N LEU A 177 13.13 -4.05 -11.54
CA LEU A 177 13.50 -3.03 -12.53
C LEU A 177 14.32 -1.90 -11.88
N TYR A 178 15.58 -1.66 -12.35
CA TYR A 178 16.51 -0.68 -11.75
C TYR A 178 17.52 -0.07 -12.74
#